data_2beecbf64a907653b73b8f7749bed03f
#
_entry.id   2beecbf64a907653b73b8f7749bed03f
#
_cell.length_a   1.000
_cell.length_b   1.000
_cell.length_c   1.000
_cell.angle_alpha   90.00
_cell.angle_beta   90.00
_cell.angle_gamma   90.00
#
_symmetry.space_group_name_H-M   'P 1'
#
loop_
_entity.id
_entity.type
_entity.pdbx_description
1 polymer ?
#
loop_
_entity_poly.entity_id
_entity_poly.type
_entity_poly.pdbx_seq_one_letter_code
_entity_poly.pdbx_strand_id
1 'polypeptide(L)'
;MIQADGRTGGRAVGMAVLAAMLLTASPPDRLAAQDSQFGIRGLGTPGRWESVRSRSTGGAFGPFDPLSPLTEAPLADIGQLTATAVGGTSHRDVAVGGTTTALRATRFPVMGVAGPVRPRLAVAAGFTTYLDKSWDVTLRDSLLLRGVLQRYTDEITSDGSVADVRFAAAGRVSRRLAIGAALHVLAGSTRETAERRFDDTTFHTVRQSAEARYDGLGVSGSVLVGLAPGLSLVGWARSDNRLRATVADTTSATTDLPRMAGGGLLFAPSPGARFAASAAWRSWSNAGAGAFDTWSWSAGAEFGSRRMPIRLGARGGQFPFGPGTKAPTEAAGSIGTGRAFAQGRALIDVGLERLERRGGGLTERVWTVLVGLTVRP
;
A
#
# COMPACT_ATOMS: atom_id res chain seq x y z
N MET A 1 53.30 -8.49 3.76
CA MET A 1 52.90 -7.37 2.88
C MET A 1 51.47 -7.69 2.41
N ILE A 2 50.47 -7.32 3.22
CA ILE A 2 49.05 -7.59 2.98
C ILE A 2 48.41 -6.25 2.65
N GLN A 3 48.03 -6.09 1.40
CA GLN A 3 47.30 -4.93 0.91
C GLN A 3 45.80 -5.13 1.25
N ALA A 4 45.31 -4.39 2.23
CA ALA A 4 43.89 -4.40 2.59
C ALA A 4 43.10 -3.61 1.53
N ASP A 5 42.17 -4.31 0.91
CA ASP A 5 41.28 -3.78 -0.13
C ASP A 5 40.20 -2.89 0.54
N GLY A 6 40.42 -1.58 0.46
CA GLY A 6 39.63 -0.53 1.12
C GLY A 6 38.27 -0.21 0.45
N ARG A 7 37.73 -1.10 -0.42
CA ARG A 7 36.53 -0.80 -1.23
C ARG A 7 35.18 -1.17 -0.65
N THR A 8 35.14 -2.03 0.37
CA THR A 8 33.87 -2.51 0.96
C THR A 8 33.37 -1.65 2.13
N GLY A 9 34.21 -0.89 2.81
CA GLY A 9 33.80 -0.03 3.94
C GLY A 9 33.02 1.23 3.56
N GLY A 10 33.26 1.78 2.37
CA GLY A 10 32.67 3.07 1.99
C GLY A 10 31.15 3.05 1.67
N ARG A 11 30.60 1.89 1.25
CA ARG A 11 29.19 1.77 0.88
C ARG A 11 28.27 1.52 2.07
N ALA A 12 28.69 0.77 3.05
CA ALA A 12 27.94 0.56 4.29
C ALA A 12 27.91 1.82 5.16
N VAL A 13 29.00 2.60 5.17
CA VAL A 13 29.08 3.90 5.82
C VAL A 13 28.15 4.91 5.13
N GLY A 14 28.02 4.89 3.79
CA GLY A 14 27.11 5.76 3.03
C GLY A 14 25.65 5.59 3.41
N MET A 15 25.16 4.36 3.60
CA MET A 15 23.78 4.11 4.02
C MET A 15 23.52 4.49 5.49
N ALA A 16 24.48 4.24 6.37
CA ALA A 16 24.37 4.66 7.77
C ALA A 16 24.39 6.19 7.92
N VAL A 17 25.14 6.89 7.08
CA VAL A 17 25.16 8.34 7.02
C VAL A 17 23.87 8.91 6.42
N LEU A 18 23.30 8.26 5.39
CA LEU A 18 21.99 8.64 4.83
C LEU A 18 20.86 8.47 5.87
N ALA A 19 20.84 7.35 6.58
CA ALA A 19 19.88 7.10 7.66
C ALA A 19 20.06 8.07 8.84
N ALA A 20 21.31 8.39 9.21
CA ALA A 20 21.62 9.36 10.26
C ALA A 20 21.24 10.80 9.88
N MET A 21 21.41 11.20 8.62
CA MET A 21 20.97 12.52 8.12
C MET A 21 19.45 12.68 8.18
N LEU A 22 18.67 11.63 7.92
CA LEU A 22 17.22 11.66 8.03
C LEU A 22 16.71 11.76 9.49
N LEU A 23 17.51 11.31 10.46
CA LEU A 23 17.16 11.33 11.88
C LEU A 23 17.49 12.63 12.59
N THR A 24 18.45 13.41 12.09
CA THR A 24 18.96 14.65 12.72
C THR A 24 18.55 15.93 12.00
N ALA A 25 17.92 15.84 10.84
CA ALA A 25 17.53 17.01 10.05
C ALA A 25 16.41 17.79 10.75
N SER A 26 16.61 19.09 10.89
CA SER A 26 15.56 20.09 11.13
C SER A 26 14.44 19.90 10.09
N PRO A 27 13.18 20.28 10.38
CA PRO A 27 12.10 20.11 9.40
C PRO A 27 12.49 20.73 8.07
N PRO A 28 12.39 19.98 6.95
CA PRO A 28 12.86 20.45 5.66
C PRO A 28 12.02 21.64 5.17
N ASP A 29 12.65 22.62 4.56
CA ASP A 29 12.02 23.84 4.05
C ASP A 29 11.04 23.57 2.90
N ARG A 30 11.24 22.49 2.16
CA ARG A 30 10.33 21.99 1.13
C ARG A 30 10.34 20.47 1.10
N LEU A 31 9.17 19.90 1.19
CA LEU A 31 8.92 18.48 0.99
C LEU A 31 8.28 18.31 -0.39
N ALA A 32 8.99 17.74 -1.33
CA ALA A 32 8.44 17.29 -2.59
C ALA A 32 8.45 15.75 -2.55
N ALA A 33 7.33 15.11 -2.21
CA ALA A 33 7.25 13.66 -2.14
C ALA A 33 6.24 13.12 -3.14
N GLN A 34 6.58 12.07 -3.87
CA GLN A 34 5.65 11.39 -4.76
C GLN A 34 4.66 10.50 -4.00
N ASP A 35 5.00 10.08 -2.78
CA ASP A 35 4.14 9.32 -1.88
C ASP A 35 4.00 9.94 -0.48
N SER A 36 3.45 9.20 0.49
CA SER A 36 3.17 9.71 1.83
C SER A 36 4.42 10.06 2.62
N GLN A 37 4.46 11.26 3.15
CA GLN A 37 5.51 11.72 4.07
C GLN A 37 5.56 10.89 5.37
N PHE A 38 4.44 10.29 5.76
CA PHE A 38 4.39 9.37 6.89
C PHE A 38 5.19 8.09 6.61
N GLY A 39 5.21 7.61 5.36
CA GLY A 39 5.94 6.40 4.95
C GLY A 39 7.46 6.53 4.98
N ILE A 40 8.02 7.74 4.82
CA ILE A 40 9.47 7.99 4.81
C ILE A 40 10.14 7.54 6.11
N ARG A 41 9.43 7.66 7.25
CA ARG A 41 9.96 7.33 8.58
C ARG A 41 9.85 5.85 8.95
N GLY A 42 9.46 5.00 8.01
CA GLY A 42 9.27 3.56 8.22
C GLY A 42 9.63 2.74 7.00
N LEU A 43 8.92 1.65 6.81
CA LEU A 43 9.14 0.74 5.68
C LEU A 43 8.56 1.24 4.35
N GLY A 44 7.96 2.40 4.30
CA GLY A 44 7.20 2.94 3.16
C GLY A 44 5.70 3.05 3.46
N THR A 45 4.92 3.40 2.44
CA THR A 45 3.46 3.48 2.55
C THR A 45 2.85 2.10 2.29
N PRO A 46 2.09 1.52 3.24
CA PRO A 46 1.38 0.28 3.00
C PRO A 46 0.41 0.40 1.83
N GLY A 47 0.48 -0.55 0.90
CA GLY A 47 -0.37 -0.62 -0.26
C GLY A 47 -1.83 -0.90 0.10
N ARG A 48 -2.72 -0.55 -0.82
CA ARG A 48 -4.14 -0.88 -0.75
C ARG A 48 -4.47 -1.92 -1.82
N TRP A 49 -4.89 -3.09 -1.36
CA TRP A 49 -5.03 -4.31 -2.20
C TRP A 49 -6.46 -4.56 -2.66
N GLU A 50 -7.31 -3.54 -2.57
CA GLU A 50 -8.72 -3.71 -2.89
C GLU A 50 -9.01 -3.35 -4.35
N SER A 51 -10.02 -3.99 -4.91
CA SER A 51 -10.61 -3.65 -6.20
C SER A 51 -11.21 -2.23 -6.18
N VAL A 52 -11.51 -1.65 -7.34
CA VAL A 52 -12.21 -0.35 -7.42
C VAL A 52 -13.59 -0.42 -6.77
N ARG A 53 -14.30 -1.54 -6.92
CA ARG A 53 -15.58 -1.78 -6.23
C ARG A 53 -15.43 -1.65 -4.72
N SER A 54 -14.42 -2.30 -4.15
CA SER A 54 -14.15 -2.24 -2.73
C SER A 54 -13.74 -0.84 -2.29
N ARG A 55 -12.81 -0.22 -2.98
CA ARG A 55 -12.35 1.13 -2.65
C ARG A 55 -13.46 2.19 -2.72
N SER A 56 -14.38 2.05 -3.68
CA SER A 56 -15.56 2.91 -3.79
C SER A 56 -16.55 2.75 -2.64
N THR A 57 -16.44 1.68 -1.86
CA THR A 57 -17.23 1.42 -0.66
C THR A 57 -16.39 1.55 0.63
N GLY A 58 -15.35 2.41 0.61
CA GLY A 58 -14.46 2.62 1.75
C GLY A 58 -13.54 1.45 2.07
N GLY A 59 -13.57 0.35 1.31
CA GLY A 59 -12.89 -0.91 1.61
C GLY A 59 -13.79 -1.98 2.22
N ALA A 60 -15.02 -1.63 2.60
CA ALA A 60 -15.93 -2.52 3.34
C ALA A 60 -16.29 -3.80 2.57
N PHE A 61 -16.40 -3.72 1.24
CA PHE A 61 -16.66 -4.88 0.39
C PHE A 61 -15.41 -5.70 0.07
N GLY A 62 -14.21 -5.20 0.40
CA GLY A 62 -12.94 -5.90 0.09
C GLY A 62 -12.89 -7.35 0.55
N PRO A 63 -13.29 -7.66 1.78
CA PRO A 63 -13.29 -9.03 2.27
C PRO A 63 -14.32 -9.96 1.62
N PHE A 64 -15.29 -9.42 0.86
CA PHE A 64 -16.37 -10.17 0.18
C PHE A 64 -16.23 -10.16 -1.34
N ASP A 65 -15.30 -9.38 -1.87
CA ASP A 65 -15.10 -9.25 -3.31
C ASP A 65 -14.06 -10.25 -3.81
N PRO A 66 -14.43 -11.23 -4.66
CA PRO A 66 -13.49 -12.22 -5.18
C PRO A 66 -12.36 -11.63 -6.04
N LEU A 67 -12.50 -10.39 -6.54
CA LEU A 67 -11.48 -9.69 -7.30
C LEU A 67 -10.58 -8.80 -6.43
N SER A 68 -10.88 -8.70 -5.13
CA SER A 68 -10.05 -8.00 -4.16
C SER A 68 -9.08 -9.00 -3.52
N PRO A 69 -7.75 -8.84 -3.67
CA PRO A 69 -6.79 -9.80 -3.12
C PRO A 69 -6.62 -9.71 -1.59
N LEU A 70 -7.59 -9.16 -0.90
CA LEU A 70 -7.57 -9.05 0.56
C LEU A 70 -7.88 -10.37 1.28
N THR A 71 -8.77 -11.18 0.69
CA THR A 71 -9.21 -12.47 1.25
C THR A 71 -9.34 -13.51 0.14
N GLU A 72 -9.38 -14.80 0.51
CA GLU A 72 -9.40 -15.91 -0.44
C GLU A 72 -10.78 -16.56 -0.57
N ALA A 73 -11.51 -16.70 0.55
CA ALA A 73 -12.76 -17.47 0.59
C ALA A 73 -13.80 -17.03 -0.46
N PRO A 74 -13.98 -15.72 -0.78
CA PRO A 74 -14.89 -15.29 -1.84
C PRO A 74 -14.52 -15.76 -3.24
N LEU A 75 -13.26 -16.18 -3.50
CA LEU A 75 -12.86 -16.77 -4.79
C LEU A 75 -13.70 -18.01 -5.13
N ALA A 76 -14.20 -18.73 -4.13
CA ALA A 76 -15.06 -19.90 -4.33
C ALA A 76 -16.36 -19.59 -5.10
N ASP A 77 -16.70 -18.30 -5.26
CA ASP A 77 -17.88 -17.83 -6.01
C ASP A 77 -17.57 -17.43 -7.46
N ILE A 78 -16.31 -17.52 -7.89
CA ILE A 78 -15.91 -17.25 -9.26
C ILE A 78 -16.34 -18.43 -10.14
N GLY A 79 -17.28 -18.16 -11.06
CA GLY A 79 -17.87 -19.15 -11.96
C GLY A 79 -17.19 -19.22 -13.34
N GLN A 80 -16.31 -18.28 -13.69
CA GLN A 80 -15.63 -18.24 -15.00
C GLN A 80 -14.27 -17.55 -14.88
N LEU A 81 -13.40 -17.81 -15.84
CA LEU A 81 -12.11 -17.13 -15.90
C LEU A 81 -12.34 -15.62 -15.91
N THR A 82 -11.61 -14.91 -15.08
CA THR A 82 -11.76 -13.47 -14.91
C THR A 82 -10.37 -12.84 -14.72
N ALA A 83 -10.07 -11.84 -15.51
CA ALA A 83 -8.88 -11.01 -15.35
C ALA A 83 -9.29 -9.61 -14.89
N THR A 84 -8.50 -9.01 -14.00
CA THR A 84 -8.74 -7.66 -13.50
C THR A 84 -7.46 -6.86 -13.43
N ALA A 85 -7.59 -5.55 -13.71
CA ALA A 85 -6.52 -4.57 -13.51
C ALA A 85 -7.11 -3.29 -12.92
N VAL A 86 -6.41 -2.69 -11.97
CA VAL A 86 -6.79 -1.42 -11.33
C VAL A 86 -5.66 -0.43 -11.55
N GLY A 87 -6.01 0.75 -12.04
CA GLY A 87 -5.12 1.91 -12.11
C GLY A 87 -5.72 3.07 -11.32
N GLY A 88 -4.86 3.95 -10.83
CA GLY A 88 -5.30 5.14 -10.12
C GLY A 88 -4.31 6.27 -10.22
N THR A 89 -4.84 7.50 -10.24
CA THR A 89 -4.04 8.71 -10.11
C THR A 89 -4.46 9.48 -8.87
N SER A 90 -3.48 9.97 -8.12
CA SER A 90 -3.72 10.73 -6.90
C SER A 90 -3.11 12.13 -7.00
N HIS A 91 -3.84 13.10 -6.45
CA HIS A 91 -3.36 14.45 -6.15
C HIS A 91 -3.31 14.61 -4.64
N ARG A 92 -2.16 15.00 -4.13
CA ARG A 92 -1.88 15.06 -2.69
C ARG A 92 -1.40 16.44 -2.31
N ASP A 93 -1.99 17.01 -1.27
CA ASP A 93 -1.55 18.21 -0.60
C ASP A 93 -0.93 17.81 0.74
N VAL A 94 0.32 18.20 0.96
CA VAL A 94 1.05 17.96 2.21
C VAL A 94 1.28 19.29 2.90
N ALA A 95 0.82 19.42 4.15
CA ALA A 95 1.00 20.61 4.97
C ALA A 95 1.90 20.31 6.17
N VAL A 96 2.98 21.10 6.31
CA VAL A 96 3.94 21.05 7.41
C VAL A 96 4.29 22.49 7.81
N GLY A 97 4.15 22.86 9.08
CA GLY A 97 4.55 24.17 9.59
C GLY A 97 3.94 25.36 8.82
N GLY A 98 2.73 25.23 8.25
CA GLY A 98 2.07 26.28 7.48
C GLY A 98 2.41 26.31 5.98
N THR A 99 3.35 25.50 5.51
CA THR A 99 3.69 25.35 4.09
C THR A 99 2.94 24.19 3.48
N THR A 100 2.36 24.36 2.28
CA THR A 100 1.65 23.29 1.56
C THR A 100 2.35 23.00 0.25
N THR A 101 2.58 21.72 -0.04
CA THR A 101 3.17 21.23 -1.29
C THR A 101 2.22 20.25 -1.96
N ALA A 102 2.01 20.40 -3.26
CA ALA A 102 1.13 19.55 -4.06
C ALA A 102 1.93 18.52 -4.86
N LEU A 103 1.46 17.28 -4.88
CA LEU A 103 2.11 16.13 -5.50
C LEU A 103 1.14 15.32 -6.33
N ARG A 104 1.64 14.65 -7.38
CA ARG A 104 0.85 13.75 -8.22
C ARG A 104 1.54 12.41 -8.36
N ALA A 105 0.77 11.33 -8.27
CA ALA A 105 1.28 9.98 -8.50
C ALA A 105 0.25 9.14 -9.28
N THR A 106 0.73 8.33 -10.22
CA THR A 106 -0.07 7.32 -10.90
C THR A 106 0.45 5.94 -10.53
N ARG A 107 -0.45 5.02 -10.21
CA ARG A 107 -0.13 3.67 -9.72
C ARG A 107 -1.05 2.63 -10.35
N PHE A 108 -0.54 1.41 -10.45
CA PHE A 108 -1.30 0.21 -10.83
C PHE A 108 -1.28 -0.79 -9.65
N PRO A 109 -2.08 -0.53 -8.61
CA PRO A 109 -1.94 -1.24 -7.34
C PRO A 109 -2.39 -2.69 -7.35
N VAL A 110 -3.21 -3.11 -8.32
CA VAL A 110 -3.79 -4.45 -8.34
C VAL A 110 -3.90 -4.95 -9.78
N MET A 111 -3.39 -6.14 -10.03
CA MET A 111 -3.65 -6.92 -11.24
C MET A 111 -3.81 -8.38 -10.86
N GLY A 112 -4.69 -9.11 -11.54
CA GLY A 112 -4.88 -10.52 -11.21
C GLY A 112 -5.75 -11.26 -12.19
N VAL A 113 -5.66 -12.57 -12.10
CA VAL A 113 -6.49 -13.52 -12.82
C VAL A 113 -7.02 -14.56 -11.83
N ALA A 114 -8.29 -14.93 -11.98
CA ALA A 114 -8.93 -15.94 -11.16
C ALA A 114 -9.91 -16.76 -11.99
N GLY A 115 -10.08 -18.02 -11.66
CA GLY A 115 -11.01 -18.88 -12.37
C GLY A 115 -11.30 -20.20 -11.66
N PRO A 116 -12.40 -20.86 -12.01
CA PRO A 116 -12.74 -22.17 -11.47
C PRO A 116 -11.84 -23.24 -12.08
N VAL A 117 -11.31 -24.13 -11.23
CA VAL A 117 -10.60 -25.36 -11.65
C VAL A 117 -11.57 -26.55 -11.58
N ARG A 118 -12.51 -26.53 -10.64
CA ARG A 118 -13.58 -27.52 -10.45
C ARG A 118 -14.85 -26.81 -9.97
N PRO A 119 -16.03 -27.43 -10.01
CA PRO A 119 -17.30 -26.79 -9.62
C PRO A 119 -17.33 -26.13 -8.22
N ARG A 120 -16.42 -26.51 -7.34
CA ARG A 120 -16.35 -25.99 -5.96
C ARG A 120 -14.98 -25.48 -5.58
N LEU A 121 -14.04 -25.40 -6.54
CA LEU A 121 -12.65 -24.98 -6.32
C LEU A 121 -12.26 -23.93 -7.35
N ALA A 122 -11.84 -22.78 -6.89
CA ALA A 122 -11.27 -21.72 -7.72
C ALA A 122 -9.84 -21.40 -7.28
N VAL A 123 -9.04 -20.93 -8.23
CA VAL A 123 -7.67 -20.46 -8.00
C VAL A 123 -7.51 -19.05 -8.53
N ALA A 124 -6.55 -18.33 -7.98
CA ALA A 124 -6.19 -17.01 -8.44
C ALA A 124 -4.68 -16.79 -8.36
N ALA A 125 -4.17 -15.97 -9.27
CA ALA A 125 -2.85 -15.39 -9.19
C ALA A 125 -2.98 -13.87 -9.35
N GLY A 126 -2.19 -13.12 -8.60
CA GLY A 126 -2.29 -11.66 -8.62
C GLY A 126 -1.01 -10.97 -8.19
N PHE A 127 -0.95 -9.71 -8.55
CA PHE A 127 0.12 -8.78 -8.19
C PHE A 127 -0.49 -7.57 -7.51
N THR A 128 0.10 -7.17 -6.37
CA THR A 128 -0.30 -5.94 -5.66
C THR A 128 0.92 -5.21 -5.14
N THR A 129 0.81 -3.90 -4.94
CA THR A 129 1.84 -3.14 -4.23
C THR A 129 1.70 -3.40 -2.73
N TYR A 130 2.70 -4.03 -2.11
CA TYR A 130 2.74 -4.27 -0.66
C TYR A 130 3.17 -3.02 0.12
N LEU A 131 4.30 -2.43 -0.29
CA LEU A 131 4.83 -1.17 0.25
C LEU A 131 5.27 -0.27 -0.90
N ASP A 132 4.82 0.97 -0.94
CA ASP A 132 5.35 2.01 -1.81
C ASP A 132 6.46 2.76 -1.07
N LYS A 133 7.65 2.81 -1.64
CA LYS A 133 8.85 3.44 -1.07
C LYS A 133 9.32 4.64 -1.90
N SER A 134 8.48 5.16 -2.79
CA SER A 134 8.81 6.31 -3.61
C SER A 134 8.55 7.60 -2.84
N TRP A 135 9.59 8.42 -2.66
CA TRP A 135 9.51 9.72 -1.99
C TRP A 135 10.69 10.61 -2.43
N ASP A 136 10.54 11.91 -2.23
CA ASP A 136 11.51 12.94 -2.54
C ASP A 136 11.52 13.98 -1.42
N VAL A 137 12.69 14.37 -0.95
CA VAL A 137 12.90 15.38 0.09
C VAL A 137 14.00 16.34 -0.34
N THR A 138 13.67 17.63 -0.33
CA THR A 138 14.64 18.69 -0.58
C THR A 138 14.94 19.43 0.73
N LEU A 139 16.22 19.50 1.09
CA LEU A 139 16.73 20.21 2.27
C LEU A 139 17.62 21.36 1.80
N ARG A 140 17.48 22.55 2.41
CA ARG A 140 18.38 23.67 2.20
C ARG A 140 19.08 24.01 3.51
N ASP A 141 20.38 24.05 3.47
CA ASP A 141 21.20 24.35 4.64
C ASP A 141 22.49 25.03 4.21
N SER A 142 23.37 25.34 5.16
CA SER A 142 24.67 25.96 4.93
C SER A 142 25.75 25.24 5.73
N LEU A 143 26.91 25.14 5.14
CA LEU A 143 28.08 24.47 5.70
C LEU A 143 29.30 25.41 5.67
N LEU A 144 30.05 25.48 6.77
CA LEU A 144 31.28 26.25 6.83
C LEU A 144 32.41 25.48 6.12
N LEU A 145 32.81 25.95 4.93
CA LEU A 145 33.92 25.38 4.16
C LEU A 145 35.05 26.40 4.06
N ARG A 146 36.24 26.02 4.53
CA ARG A 146 37.45 26.89 4.50
C ARG A 146 37.22 28.28 5.12
N GLY A 147 36.38 28.34 6.18
CA GLY A 147 36.06 29.59 6.88
C GLY A 147 34.98 30.46 6.20
N VAL A 148 34.39 30.01 5.09
CA VAL A 148 33.29 30.68 4.39
C VAL A 148 32.01 29.84 4.49
N LEU A 149 30.89 30.50 4.81
CA LEU A 149 29.59 29.86 4.88
C LEU A 149 29.06 29.61 3.46
N GLN A 150 28.97 28.34 3.07
CA GLN A 150 28.47 27.92 1.76
C GLN A 150 27.06 27.37 1.92
N ARG A 151 26.12 27.90 1.14
CA ARG A 151 24.74 27.37 1.05
C ARG A 151 24.72 26.18 0.11
N TYR A 152 23.89 25.18 0.44
CA TYR A 152 23.69 24.02 -0.39
C TYR A 152 22.24 23.53 -0.33
N THR A 153 21.87 22.78 -1.35
CA THR A 153 20.61 22.08 -1.45
C THR A 153 20.91 20.56 -1.53
N ASP A 154 20.37 19.80 -0.60
CA ASP A 154 20.35 18.35 -0.65
C ASP A 154 19.00 17.89 -1.23
N GLU A 155 19.04 17.07 -2.27
CA GLU A 155 17.91 16.39 -2.84
C GLU A 155 18.08 14.89 -2.57
N ILE A 156 17.17 14.32 -1.80
CA ILE A 156 17.21 12.90 -1.41
C ILE A 156 15.94 12.25 -1.95
N THR A 157 16.12 11.31 -2.88
CA THR A 157 15.02 10.61 -3.55
C THR A 157 15.09 9.12 -3.27
N SER A 158 13.95 8.49 -3.11
CA SER A 158 13.79 7.05 -3.12
C SER A 158 12.76 6.70 -4.19
N ASP A 159 13.06 5.76 -5.05
CA ASP A 159 12.13 5.28 -6.08
C ASP A 159 12.10 3.76 -6.08
N GLY A 160 10.90 3.22 -5.94
CA GLY A 160 10.67 1.79 -5.94
C GLY A 160 9.57 1.33 -5.00
N SER A 161 9.38 0.04 -4.95
CA SER A 161 8.33 -0.59 -4.15
C SER A 161 8.64 -2.04 -3.82
N VAL A 162 7.92 -2.58 -2.84
CA VAL A 162 7.81 -4.01 -2.60
C VAL A 162 6.45 -4.46 -3.12
N ALA A 163 6.47 -5.40 -4.04
CA ALA A 163 5.28 -6.03 -4.59
C ALA A 163 4.94 -7.31 -3.83
N ASP A 164 3.66 -7.68 -3.83
CA ASP A 164 3.13 -8.96 -3.37
C ASP A 164 2.61 -9.74 -4.57
N VAL A 165 3.28 -10.81 -4.92
CA VAL A 165 2.81 -11.81 -5.88
C VAL A 165 2.08 -12.89 -5.10
N ARG A 166 0.77 -12.99 -5.32
CA ARG A 166 -0.14 -13.88 -4.57
C ARG A 166 -0.60 -15.05 -5.42
N PHE A 167 -0.57 -16.25 -4.85
CA PHE A 167 -1.19 -17.45 -5.38
C PHE A 167 -2.22 -17.95 -4.38
N ALA A 168 -3.49 -18.01 -4.78
CA ALA A 168 -4.59 -18.33 -3.89
C ALA A 168 -5.44 -19.46 -4.42
N ALA A 169 -6.03 -20.22 -3.50
CA ALA A 169 -7.06 -21.20 -3.77
C ALA A 169 -8.18 -21.08 -2.76
N ALA A 170 -9.42 -21.28 -3.21
CA ALA A 170 -10.59 -21.30 -2.33
C ALA A 170 -11.58 -22.35 -2.77
N GLY A 171 -12.21 -22.97 -1.78
CA GLY A 171 -13.19 -24.02 -2.00
C GLY A 171 -14.48 -23.80 -1.21
N ARG A 172 -15.61 -24.20 -1.80
CA ARG A 172 -16.90 -24.22 -1.15
C ARG A 172 -17.11 -25.56 -0.46
N VAL A 173 -17.00 -25.57 0.86
CA VAL A 173 -17.16 -26.77 1.71
C VAL A 173 -18.64 -27.15 1.82
N SER A 174 -19.52 -26.14 1.96
CA SER A 174 -20.98 -26.35 1.97
C SER A 174 -21.67 -25.16 1.28
N ARG A 175 -23.00 -25.20 1.19
CA ARG A 175 -23.78 -24.08 0.64
C ARG A 175 -23.59 -22.78 1.41
N ARG A 176 -23.17 -22.84 2.68
CA ARG A 176 -23.00 -21.68 3.56
C ARG A 176 -21.54 -21.41 3.95
N LEU A 177 -20.61 -22.32 3.62
CA LEU A 177 -19.21 -22.22 4.07
C LEU A 177 -18.26 -22.31 2.89
N ALA A 178 -17.43 -21.30 2.74
CA ALA A 178 -16.24 -21.29 1.88
C ALA A 178 -14.99 -21.01 2.70
N ILE A 179 -13.91 -21.65 2.33
CA ILE A 179 -12.57 -21.46 2.92
C ILE A 179 -11.57 -21.20 1.81
N GLY A 180 -10.52 -20.48 2.12
CA GLY A 180 -9.44 -20.25 1.17
C GLY A 180 -8.12 -19.96 1.88
N ALA A 181 -7.05 -20.14 1.12
CA ALA A 181 -5.69 -19.86 1.57
C ALA A 181 -4.86 -19.28 0.41
N ALA A 182 -3.80 -18.55 0.73
CA ALA A 182 -2.87 -18.04 -0.26
C ALA A 182 -1.41 -18.09 0.25
N LEU A 183 -0.52 -18.20 -0.73
CA LEU A 183 0.91 -17.96 -0.60
C LEU A 183 1.23 -16.59 -1.18
N HIS A 184 2.07 -15.83 -0.49
CA HIS A 184 2.54 -14.52 -0.87
C HIS A 184 4.05 -14.54 -1.07
N VAL A 185 4.51 -14.04 -2.21
CA VAL A 185 5.93 -13.84 -2.50
C VAL A 185 6.14 -12.33 -2.60
N LEU A 186 6.86 -11.79 -1.63
CA LEU A 186 7.21 -10.37 -1.59
C LEU A 186 8.52 -10.18 -2.35
N ALA A 187 8.53 -9.28 -3.31
CA ALA A 187 9.73 -8.97 -4.11
C ALA A 187 9.71 -7.50 -4.55
N GLY A 188 10.88 -6.90 -4.66
CA GLY A 188 10.97 -5.53 -5.14
C GLY A 188 12.37 -4.95 -5.04
N SER A 189 12.50 -3.71 -5.46
CA SER A 189 13.73 -2.95 -5.28
C SER A 189 13.42 -1.47 -5.06
N THR A 190 14.36 -0.78 -4.41
CA THR A 190 14.37 0.68 -4.32
C THR A 190 15.74 1.20 -4.71
N ARG A 191 15.74 2.32 -5.40
CA ARG A 191 16.94 3.11 -5.65
C ARG A 191 16.86 4.40 -4.85
N GLU A 192 17.81 4.59 -3.94
CA GLU A 192 17.96 5.82 -3.17
C GLU A 192 19.09 6.65 -3.79
N THR A 193 18.84 7.93 -4.00
CA THR A 193 19.83 8.89 -4.52
C THR A 193 19.88 10.08 -3.60
N ALA A 194 21.08 10.49 -3.21
CA ALA A 194 21.34 11.73 -2.51
C ALA A 194 22.23 12.60 -3.39
N GLU A 195 21.76 13.81 -3.68
CA GLU A 195 22.51 14.80 -4.47
C GLU A 195 22.66 16.08 -3.65
N ARG A 196 23.91 16.52 -3.45
CA ARG A 196 24.22 17.80 -2.84
C ARG A 196 24.71 18.78 -3.91
N ARG A 197 24.02 19.90 -4.02
CA ARG A 197 24.35 21.00 -4.93
C ARG A 197 24.65 22.25 -4.12
N PHE A 198 25.81 22.82 -4.33
CA PHE A 198 26.18 24.09 -3.73
C PHE A 198 25.68 25.27 -4.59
N ASP A 199 25.29 26.38 -3.93
CA ASP A 199 24.91 27.61 -4.64
C ASP A 199 26.11 28.22 -5.36
N ASP A 200 27.33 28.08 -4.80
CA ASP A 200 28.59 28.45 -5.43
C ASP A 200 29.00 27.36 -6.43
N THR A 201 29.02 27.74 -7.70
CA THR A 201 29.32 26.83 -8.83
C THR A 201 30.79 26.40 -8.90
N THR A 202 31.68 26.95 -8.07
CA THR A 202 33.07 26.48 -7.95
C THR A 202 33.17 25.14 -7.21
N PHE A 203 32.12 24.74 -6.48
CA PHE A 203 32.03 23.44 -5.85
C PHE A 203 31.28 22.45 -6.75
N HIS A 204 31.83 21.25 -6.90
CA HIS A 204 31.20 20.21 -7.67
C HIS A 204 30.00 19.62 -6.94
N THR A 205 28.96 19.32 -7.70
CA THR A 205 27.82 18.53 -7.22
C THR A 205 28.30 17.15 -6.80
N VAL A 206 27.88 16.71 -5.60
CA VAL A 206 28.16 15.38 -5.09
C VAL A 206 26.89 14.54 -5.21
N ARG A 207 26.98 13.40 -5.87
CA ARG A 207 25.86 12.46 -6.02
C ARG A 207 26.27 11.07 -5.56
N GLN A 208 25.41 10.47 -4.75
CA GLN A 208 25.52 9.08 -4.29
C GLN A 208 24.23 8.36 -4.60
N SER A 209 24.32 7.07 -4.94
CA SER A 209 23.14 6.24 -5.19
C SER A 209 23.39 4.82 -4.66
N ALA A 210 22.34 4.25 -4.08
CA ALA A 210 22.33 2.87 -3.60
C ALA A 210 21.05 2.18 -4.06
N GLU A 211 21.14 0.89 -4.38
CA GLU A 211 19.99 0.05 -4.71
C GLU A 211 19.86 -1.04 -3.66
N ALA A 212 18.65 -1.17 -3.11
CA ALA A 212 18.29 -2.25 -2.21
C ALA A 212 17.26 -3.15 -2.89
N ARG A 213 17.45 -4.47 -2.82
CA ARG A 213 16.51 -5.50 -3.25
C ARG A 213 15.82 -6.08 -2.05
N TYR A 214 14.54 -6.38 -2.20
CA TYR A 214 13.69 -6.90 -1.13
C TYR A 214 13.14 -8.27 -1.50
N ASP A 215 13.16 -9.19 -0.55
CA ASP A 215 12.51 -10.48 -0.64
C ASP A 215 11.83 -10.88 0.68
N GLY A 216 10.74 -11.64 0.56
CA GLY A 216 9.99 -12.15 1.70
C GLY A 216 8.91 -13.13 1.28
N LEU A 217 8.37 -13.85 2.24
CA LEU A 217 7.28 -14.81 2.04
C LEU A 217 6.20 -14.59 3.08
N GLY A 218 4.96 -14.90 2.70
CA GLY A 218 3.80 -14.82 3.59
C GLY A 218 2.76 -15.87 3.26
N VAL A 219 1.85 -16.08 4.20
CA VAL A 219 0.68 -16.93 4.05
C VAL A 219 -0.55 -16.23 4.59
N SER A 220 -1.70 -16.47 3.97
CA SER A 220 -2.98 -15.98 4.45
C SER A 220 -4.06 -17.05 4.34
N GLY A 221 -5.13 -16.84 5.09
CA GLY A 221 -6.30 -17.69 5.03
C GLY A 221 -7.54 -16.92 5.43
N SER A 222 -8.68 -17.38 4.92
CA SER A 222 -9.98 -16.77 5.21
C SER A 222 -11.11 -17.78 5.19
N VAL A 223 -12.18 -17.41 5.88
CA VAL A 223 -13.41 -18.18 5.99
C VAL A 223 -14.60 -17.27 5.73
N LEU A 224 -15.50 -17.67 4.84
CA LEU A 224 -16.75 -16.97 4.54
C LEU A 224 -17.93 -17.85 4.94
N VAL A 225 -18.81 -17.32 5.79
CA VAL A 225 -19.99 -18.04 6.32
C VAL A 225 -21.27 -17.28 5.99
N GLY A 226 -22.21 -17.93 5.33
CA GLY A 226 -23.58 -17.45 5.16
C GLY A 226 -24.39 -17.75 6.42
N LEU A 227 -24.71 -16.72 7.20
CA LEU A 227 -25.46 -16.85 8.46
C LEU A 227 -26.97 -17.02 8.21
N ALA A 228 -27.50 -16.20 7.29
CA ALA A 228 -28.90 -16.18 6.88
C ALA A 228 -29.02 -15.76 5.42
N PRO A 229 -30.16 -15.85 4.77
CA PRO A 229 -30.38 -15.27 3.45
C PRO A 229 -30.03 -13.78 3.46
N GLY A 230 -29.08 -13.40 2.59
CA GLY A 230 -28.59 -12.03 2.51
C GLY A 230 -27.62 -11.60 3.62
N LEU A 231 -27.27 -12.45 4.58
CA LEU A 231 -26.34 -12.11 5.66
C LEU A 231 -25.12 -13.04 5.64
N SER A 232 -23.94 -12.48 5.50
CA SER A 232 -22.67 -13.22 5.45
C SER A 232 -21.63 -12.60 6.38
N LEU A 233 -20.82 -13.46 6.99
CA LEU A 233 -19.67 -13.11 7.82
C LEU A 233 -18.39 -13.61 7.15
N VAL A 234 -17.33 -12.83 7.19
CA VAL A 234 -15.99 -13.23 6.77
C VAL A 234 -14.99 -12.97 7.88
N GLY A 235 -14.06 -13.90 8.05
CA GLY A 235 -12.88 -13.72 8.89
C GLY A 235 -11.62 -14.05 8.09
N TRP A 236 -10.50 -13.33 8.35
CA TRP A 236 -9.22 -13.59 7.70
C TRP A 236 -8.05 -13.33 8.61
N ALA A 237 -6.95 -13.98 8.31
CA ALA A 237 -5.66 -13.72 8.92
C ALA A 237 -4.55 -13.84 7.88
N ARG A 238 -3.48 -13.07 8.06
CA ARG A 238 -2.27 -13.12 7.27
C ARG A 238 -1.04 -13.04 8.18
N SER A 239 -0.02 -13.82 7.89
CA SER A 239 1.27 -13.78 8.54
C SER A 239 2.34 -13.73 7.47
N ASP A 240 3.01 -12.59 7.37
CA ASP A 240 4.20 -12.45 6.55
C ASP A 240 5.43 -12.75 7.42
N ASN A 241 6.44 -13.33 6.80
CA ASN A 241 7.72 -13.60 7.45
C ASN A 241 8.52 -12.27 7.53
N ARG A 242 9.81 -12.36 7.44
CA ARG A 242 10.72 -11.22 7.43
C ARG A 242 10.90 -10.67 6.03
N LEU A 243 10.96 -9.36 5.92
CA LEU A 243 11.42 -8.66 4.73
C LEU A 243 12.95 -8.55 4.83
N ARG A 244 13.65 -9.18 3.92
CA ARG A 244 15.09 -9.08 3.80
C ARG A 244 15.44 -8.00 2.79
N ALA A 245 16.35 -7.09 3.16
CA ALA A 245 16.92 -6.09 2.28
C ALA A 245 18.38 -6.45 1.95
N THR A 246 18.70 -6.53 0.67
CA THR A 246 20.04 -6.86 0.16
C THR A 246 20.58 -5.67 -0.63
N VAL A 247 21.79 -5.22 -0.27
CA VAL A 247 22.51 -4.12 -0.94
C VAL A 247 23.87 -4.66 -1.36
N ALA A 248 24.24 -4.49 -2.63
CA ALA A 248 25.50 -4.98 -3.20
C ALA A 248 25.75 -6.48 -2.87
N ASP A 249 24.70 -7.29 -3.07
CA ASP A 249 24.68 -8.75 -2.85
C ASP A 249 24.93 -9.21 -1.40
N THR A 250 24.89 -8.27 -0.45
CA THR A 250 25.01 -8.58 0.98
C THR A 250 23.71 -8.21 1.69
N THR A 251 23.15 -9.11 2.49
CA THR A 251 21.99 -8.81 3.35
C THR A 251 22.37 -7.72 4.35
N SER A 252 21.77 -6.55 4.19
CA SER A 252 22.07 -5.37 5.02
C SER A 252 21.06 -5.16 6.14
N ALA A 253 19.82 -5.64 5.96
CA ALA A 253 18.79 -5.54 6.98
C ALA A 253 17.77 -6.66 6.84
N THR A 254 17.17 -7.02 7.98
CA THR A 254 16.03 -7.94 8.04
C THR A 254 15.01 -7.33 8.99
N THR A 255 13.77 -7.21 8.54
CA THR A 255 12.69 -6.57 9.30
C THR A 255 11.50 -7.51 9.39
N ASP A 256 10.95 -7.68 10.58
CA ASP A 256 9.72 -8.45 10.76
C ASP A 256 8.54 -7.70 10.14
N LEU A 257 7.70 -8.42 9.42
CA LEU A 257 6.49 -7.86 8.81
C LEU A 257 5.27 -8.04 9.72
N PRO A 258 4.24 -7.19 9.60
CA PRO A 258 3.09 -7.24 10.47
C PRO A 258 2.26 -8.50 10.24
N ARG A 259 1.78 -9.09 11.33
CA ARG A 259 0.65 -10.01 11.28
C ARG A 259 -0.63 -9.20 11.11
N MET A 260 -1.61 -9.77 10.42
CA MET A 260 -2.89 -9.13 10.18
C MET A 260 -4.01 -10.09 10.53
N ALA A 261 -5.07 -9.54 11.12
CA ALA A 261 -6.32 -10.25 11.32
C ALA A 261 -7.50 -9.28 11.14
N GLY A 262 -8.62 -9.80 10.66
CA GLY A 262 -9.79 -8.97 10.45
C GLY A 262 -11.07 -9.78 10.29
N GLY A 263 -12.18 -9.05 10.28
CA GLY A 263 -13.51 -9.59 10.08
C GLY A 263 -14.43 -8.60 9.40
N GLY A 264 -15.48 -9.10 8.76
CA GLY A 264 -16.46 -8.27 8.08
C GLY A 264 -17.83 -8.91 8.05
N LEU A 265 -18.85 -8.04 7.94
CA LEU A 265 -20.26 -8.40 7.81
C LEU A 265 -20.79 -7.80 6.51
N LEU A 266 -21.50 -8.63 5.73
CA LEU A 266 -22.24 -8.23 4.53
C LEU A 266 -23.72 -8.49 4.73
N PHE A 267 -24.54 -7.47 4.52
CA PHE A 267 -25.98 -7.53 4.55
C PHE A 267 -26.58 -7.11 3.19
N ALA A 268 -27.31 -7.99 2.55
CA ALA A 268 -27.97 -7.81 1.25
C ALA A 268 -29.47 -8.04 1.40
N PRO A 269 -30.25 -7.04 1.89
CA PRO A 269 -31.70 -7.20 2.10
C PRO A 269 -32.46 -7.37 0.79
N SER A 270 -31.90 -6.93 -0.32
CA SER A 270 -32.51 -7.05 -1.64
C SER A 270 -31.44 -7.18 -2.73
N PRO A 271 -31.80 -7.59 -3.96
CA PRO A 271 -30.83 -7.63 -5.08
C PRO A 271 -30.23 -6.28 -5.45
N GLY A 272 -30.93 -5.17 -5.13
CA GLY A 272 -30.51 -3.80 -5.45
C GLY A 272 -29.89 -3.03 -4.29
N ALA A 273 -29.74 -3.59 -3.11
CA ALA A 273 -29.14 -2.92 -1.97
C ALA A 273 -28.25 -3.88 -1.16
N ARG A 274 -27.00 -3.45 -0.91
CA ARG A 274 -26.02 -4.20 -0.14
C ARG A 274 -25.28 -3.26 0.77
N PHE A 275 -25.02 -3.68 1.98
CA PHE A 275 -24.28 -2.98 3.00
C PHE A 275 -23.17 -3.88 3.53
N ALA A 276 -22.00 -3.32 3.76
CA ALA A 276 -20.90 -4.04 4.39
C ALA A 276 -20.19 -3.18 5.42
N ALA A 277 -19.66 -3.86 6.42
CA ALA A 277 -18.71 -3.27 7.38
C ALA A 277 -17.58 -4.26 7.63
N SER A 278 -16.38 -3.75 7.85
CA SER A 278 -15.22 -4.57 8.19
C SER A 278 -14.28 -3.84 9.15
N ALA A 279 -13.49 -4.62 9.89
CA ALA A 279 -12.42 -4.12 10.74
C ALA A 279 -11.21 -5.03 10.62
N ALA A 280 -10.01 -4.45 10.75
CA ALA A 280 -8.75 -5.18 10.69
C ALA A 280 -7.74 -4.59 11.67
N TRP A 281 -6.91 -5.47 12.21
CA TRP A 281 -5.75 -5.16 13.03
C TRP A 281 -4.46 -5.60 12.33
N ARG A 282 -3.37 -4.83 12.55
CA ARG A 282 -2.03 -5.13 12.02
C ARG A 282 -0.98 -4.82 13.08
N SER A 283 -0.10 -5.79 13.39
CA SER A 283 0.98 -5.66 14.37
C SER A 283 2.24 -5.03 13.79
N TRP A 284 2.18 -3.78 13.40
CA TRP A 284 3.32 -3.07 12.80
C TRP A 284 4.45 -2.77 13.81
N SER A 285 4.17 -2.77 15.11
CA SER A 285 5.20 -2.57 16.15
C SER A 285 6.36 -3.56 16.03
N ASN A 286 6.13 -4.74 15.45
CA ASN A 286 7.17 -5.73 15.18
C ASN A 286 8.13 -5.31 14.04
N ALA A 287 7.74 -4.34 13.23
CA ALA A 287 8.52 -3.89 12.06
C ALA A 287 9.63 -2.89 12.40
N GLY A 288 9.85 -2.57 13.67
CA GLY A 288 10.96 -1.74 14.14
C GLY A 288 10.54 -0.58 15.04
N ALA A 289 11.53 0.13 15.58
CA ALA A 289 11.30 1.26 16.46
C ALA A 289 10.55 2.39 15.74
N GLY A 290 9.52 2.92 16.39
CA GLY A 290 8.69 3.99 15.85
C GLY A 290 7.54 3.53 14.94
N ALA A 291 7.36 2.24 14.71
CA ALA A 291 6.17 1.68 14.09
C ALA A 291 5.07 1.43 15.12
N PHE A 292 3.81 1.65 14.74
CA PHE A 292 2.64 1.53 15.61
C PHE A 292 1.72 0.43 15.14
N ASP A 293 1.21 -0.38 16.06
CA ASP A 293 0.09 -1.26 15.76
C ASP A 293 -1.12 -0.45 15.32
N THR A 294 -1.85 -0.96 14.34
CA THR A 294 -2.93 -0.20 13.71
C THR A 294 -4.24 -0.96 13.73
N TRP A 295 -5.31 -0.21 14.00
CA TRP A 295 -6.69 -0.62 13.78
C TRP A 295 -7.27 0.19 12.63
N SER A 296 -8.07 -0.48 11.81
CA SER A 296 -8.83 0.15 10.74
C SER A 296 -10.22 -0.41 10.68
N TRP A 297 -11.18 0.42 10.29
CA TRP A 297 -12.56 0.04 10.05
C TRP A 297 -13.02 0.61 8.71
N SER A 298 -14.04 0.00 8.12
CA SER A 298 -14.71 0.50 6.93
C SER A 298 -16.18 0.15 6.95
N ALA A 299 -16.99 1.03 6.36
CA ALA A 299 -18.41 0.85 6.15
C ALA A 299 -18.79 1.35 4.75
N GLY A 300 -19.67 0.63 4.08
CA GLY A 300 -20.05 1.01 2.72
C GLY A 300 -21.36 0.39 2.27
N ALA A 301 -21.89 0.96 1.19
CA ALA A 301 -23.13 0.54 0.56
C ALA A 301 -22.98 0.49 -0.97
N GLU A 302 -23.70 -0.44 -1.58
CA GLU A 302 -23.86 -0.57 -3.04
C GLU A 302 -25.36 -0.63 -3.35
N PHE A 303 -25.80 0.26 -4.24
CA PHE A 303 -27.19 0.37 -4.66
C PHE A 303 -27.33 0.21 -6.18
N GLY A 304 -28.52 -0.18 -6.62
CA GLY A 304 -28.86 -0.31 -8.04
C GLY A 304 -28.60 -1.68 -8.62
N SER A 305 -28.53 -1.75 -9.95
CA SER A 305 -28.35 -3.02 -10.66
C SER A 305 -26.89 -3.46 -10.69
N ARG A 306 -26.66 -4.75 -10.90
CA ARG A 306 -25.30 -5.28 -11.13
C ARG A 306 -24.62 -4.69 -12.39
N ARG A 307 -25.41 -4.14 -13.33
CA ARG A 307 -24.91 -3.54 -14.57
C ARG A 307 -24.44 -2.10 -14.36
N MET A 308 -25.05 -1.39 -13.40
CA MET A 308 -24.74 0.03 -13.12
C MET A 308 -24.98 0.32 -11.62
N PRO A 309 -24.10 -0.14 -10.75
CA PRO A 309 -24.20 0.11 -9.32
C PRO A 309 -23.74 1.54 -8.99
N ILE A 310 -24.31 2.11 -7.94
CA ILE A 310 -23.82 3.31 -7.25
C ILE A 310 -23.24 2.84 -5.91
N ARG A 311 -22.05 3.27 -5.58
CA ARG A 311 -21.31 2.88 -4.40
C ARG A 311 -20.90 4.08 -3.60
N LEU A 312 -20.95 3.96 -2.29
CA LEU A 312 -20.43 4.96 -1.36
C LEU A 312 -19.89 4.27 -0.11
N GLY A 313 -18.93 4.91 0.52
CA GLY A 313 -18.31 4.35 1.71
C GLY A 313 -17.43 5.31 2.46
N ALA A 314 -17.12 4.90 3.68
CA ALA A 314 -16.20 5.59 4.56
C ALA A 314 -15.27 4.59 5.23
N ARG A 315 -14.09 5.03 5.58
CA ARG A 315 -13.13 4.28 6.39
C ARG A 315 -12.37 5.20 7.34
N GLY A 316 -11.90 4.61 8.42
CA GLY A 316 -11.02 5.29 9.35
C GLY A 316 -10.06 4.31 9.98
N GLY A 317 -9.00 4.83 10.58
CA GLY A 317 -8.01 4.00 11.23
C GLY A 317 -6.75 4.75 11.57
N GLN A 318 -5.70 3.97 11.82
CA GLN A 318 -4.37 4.45 12.15
C GLN A 318 -3.40 4.11 11.02
N PHE A 319 -2.37 4.94 10.87
CA PHE A 319 -1.25 4.70 9.97
C PHE A 319 -0.04 4.23 10.76
N PRO A 320 0.74 3.25 10.28
CA PRO A 320 1.76 2.61 11.11
C PRO A 320 3.01 3.45 11.34
N PHE A 321 3.28 4.44 10.51
CA PHE A 321 4.50 5.23 10.54
C PHE A 321 4.19 6.72 10.63
N GLY A 322 5.03 7.48 11.29
CA GLY A 322 4.89 8.94 11.33
C GLY A 322 5.72 9.60 12.40
N PRO A 323 5.79 10.94 12.37
CA PRO A 323 6.47 11.70 13.41
C PRO A 323 5.69 11.65 14.73
N GLY A 324 6.41 11.58 15.84
CA GLY A 324 5.85 11.64 17.18
C GLY A 324 5.70 10.28 17.86
N THR A 325 5.02 10.28 19.01
CA THR A 325 4.88 9.13 19.92
C THR A 325 3.52 8.42 19.79
N LYS A 326 2.65 8.90 18.90
CA LYS A 326 1.31 8.34 18.67
C LYS A 326 1.12 8.04 17.20
N ALA A 327 0.42 6.95 16.91
CA ALA A 327 0.05 6.58 15.55
C ALA A 327 -0.73 7.72 14.86
N PRO A 328 -0.35 8.13 13.64
CA PRO A 328 -1.16 9.04 12.84
C PRO A 328 -2.55 8.46 12.57
N THR A 329 -3.53 9.32 12.45
CA THR A 329 -4.92 8.94 12.13
C THR A 329 -5.20 9.13 10.65
N GLU A 330 -6.04 8.28 10.10
CA GLU A 330 -6.48 8.32 8.71
C GLU A 330 -8.00 8.26 8.64
N ALA A 331 -8.62 9.11 7.79
CA ALA A 331 -10.04 9.04 7.47
C ALA A 331 -10.23 9.26 5.97
N ALA A 332 -11.17 8.53 5.36
CA ALA A 332 -11.49 8.68 3.95
C ALA A 332 -12.97 8.46 3.68
N GLY A 333 -13.49 9.22 2.70
CA GLY A 333 -14.77 8.99 2.07
C GLY A 333 -14.59 8.60 0.60
N SER A 334 -15.47 7.78 0.07
CA SER A 334 -15.39 7.31 -1.31
C SER A 334 -16.77 7.20 -1.96
N ILE A 335 -16.78 7.37 -3.28
CA ILE A 335 -17.93 7.14 -4.14
C ILE A 335 -17.45 6.46 -5.43
N GLY A 336 -18.32 5.70 -6.06
CA GLY A 336 -18.00 5.12 -7.36
C GLY A 336 -19.17 4.47 -8.04
N THR A 337 -18.92 4.03 -9.26
CA THR A 337 -19.89 3.35 -10.11
C THR A 337 -19.18 2.33 -10.97
N GLY A 338 -19.93 1.54 -11.72
CA GLY A 338 -19.39 0.61 -12.71
C GLY A 338 -20.37 0.41 -13.84
N ARG A 339 -19.88 -0.07 -14.97
CA ARG A 339 -20.71 -0.42 -16.12
C ARG A 339 -20.25 -1.70 -16.76
N ALA A 340 -21.18 -2.63 -16.90
CA ALA A 340 -20.94 -3.88 -17.61
C ALA A 340 -21.24 -3.72 -19.11
N PHE A 341 -20.35 -4.25 -19.95
CA PHE A 341 -20.42 -4.27 -21.42
C PHE A 341 -20.37 -5.72 -21.93
N ALA A 342 -20.56 -5.87 -23.22
CA ALA A 342 -20.42 -7.17 -23.91
C ALA A 342 -21.19 -8.30 -23.16
N GLN A 343 -22.44 -8.04 -22.78
CA GLN A 343 -23.30 -8.98 -22.06
C GLN A 343 -22.73 -9.39 -20.68
N GLY A 344 -21.94 -8.53 -20.03
CA GLY A 344 -21.33 -8.78 -18.73
C GLY A 344 -19.93 -9.39 -18.79
N ARG A 345 -19.37 -9.59 -19.98
CA ARG A 345 -18.00 -10.10 -20.16
C ARG A 345 -16.92 -9.06 -19.92
N ALA A 346 -17.27 -7.79 -19.97
CA ALA A 346 -16.37 -6.70 -19.58
C ALA A 346 -17.07 -5.77 -18.57
N LEU A 347 -16.33 -5.31 -17.57
CA LEU A 347 -16.79 -4.37 -16.56
C LEU A 347 -15.74 -3.28 -16.40
N ILE A 348 -16.16 -2.03 -16.47
CA ILE A 348 -15.36 -0.86 -16.11
C ILE A 348 -15.94 -0.28 -14.82
N ASP A 349 -15.10 -0.16 -13.80
CA ASP A 349 -15.41 0.50 -12.55
C ASP A 349 -14.63 1.80 -12.44
N VAL A 350 -15.29 2.85 -11.91
CA VAL A 350 -14.66 4.15 -11.62
C VAL A 350 -14.96 4.53 -10.18
N GLY A 351 -13.95 5.02 -9.48
CA GLY A 351 -14.05 5.45 -8.10
C GLY A 351 -13.33 6.76 -7.84
N LEU A 352 -13.86 7.55 -6.91
CA LEU A 352 -13.25 8.75 -6.36
C LEU A 352 -13.11 8.56 -4.85
N GLU A 353 -11.92 8.80 -4.32
CA GLU A 353 -11.63 8.74 -2.89
C GLU A 353 -11.03 10.06 -2.42
N ARG A 354 -11.52 10.58 -1.29
CA ARG A 354 -10.93 11.69 -0.54
C ARG A 354 -10.40 11.14 0.77
N LEU A 355 -9.10 11.30 1.00
CA LEU A 355 -8.42 10.83 2.21
C LEU A 355 -7.79 12.03 2.92
N GLU A 356 -7.83 11.99 4.24
CA GLU A 356 -7.05 12.87 5.11
C GLU A 356 -6.29 12.03 6.14
N ARG A 357 -5.01 12.38 6.35
CA ARG A 357 -4.13 11.75 7.32
C ARG A 357 -3.47 12.81 8.17
N ARG A 358 -3.45 12.61 9.50
CA ARG A 358 -2.91 13.59 10.46
C ARG A 358 -2.06 12.90 11.52
N GLY A 359 -0.93 13.51 11.89
CA GLY A 359 -0.08 13.07 13.00
C GLY A 359 1.19 13.88 13.12
N GLY A 360 1.66 14.15 14.35
CA GLY A 360 2.93 14.81 14.62
C GLY A 360 3.16 16.15 13.90
N GLY A 361 2.13 16.98 13.76
CA GLY A 361 2.20 18.27 13.06
C GLY A 361 2.14 18.19 11.54
N LEU A 362 2.02 16.98 10.96
CA LEU A 362 1.90 16.73 9.53
C LEU A 362 0.44 16.46 9.18
N THR A 363 -0.05 17.05 8.10
CA THR A 363 -1.37 16.78 7.52
C THR A 363 -1.24 16.50 6.03
N GLU A 364 -1.78 15.36 5.59
CA GLU A 364 -1.90 15.01 4.17
C GLU A 364 -3.37 14.95 3.77
N ARG A 365 -3.69 15.52 2.62
CA ARG A 365 -4.99 15.44 1.98
C ARG A 365 -4.82 14.91 0.57
N VAL A 366 -5.52 13.83 0.25
CA VAL A 366 -5.33 13.12 -1.02
C VAL A 366 -6.67 12.95 -1.72
N TRP A 367 -6.72 13.31 -2.98
CA TRP A 367 -7.77 12.92 -3.91
C TRP A 367 -7.24 11.82 -4.81
N THR A 368 -7.98 10.75 -4.96
CA THR A 368 -7.61 9.63 -5.82
C THR A 368 -8.75 9.28 -6.75
N VAL A 369 -8.48 9.29 -8.06
CA VAL A 369 -9.36 8.73 -9.09
C VAL A 369 -8.87 7.31 -9.41
N LEU A 370 -9.79 6.37 -9.44
CA LEU A 370 -9.53 4.95 -9.68
C LEU A 370 -10.30 4.48 -10.90
N VAL A 371 -9.66 3.68 -11.71
CA VAL A 371 -10.27 2.98 -12.85
C VAL A 371 -9.92 1.50 -12.76
N GLY A 372 -10.93 0.64 -12.86
CA GLY A 372 -10.78 -0.81 -12.89
C GLY A 372 -11.35 -1.38 -14.18
N LEU A 373 -10.62 -2.30 -14.75
CA LEU A 373 -11.08 -3.12 -15.88
C LEU A 373 -11.15 -4.58 -15.42
N THR A 374 -12.29 -5.21 -15.64
CA THR A 374 -12.47 -6.63 -15.44
C THR A 374 -12.95 -7.27 -16.74
N VAL A 375 -12.29 -8.34 -17.17
CA VAL A 375 -12.64 -9.08 -18.40
C VAL A 375 -12.89 -10.54 -18.05
N ARG A 376 -13.92 -11.09 -18.67
CA ARG A 376 -14.37 -12.49 -18.56
C ARG A 376 -14.48 -13.05 -19.98
N PRO A 377 -13.41 -13.66 -20.47
CA PRO A 377 -13.36 -14.18 -21.84
C PRO A 377 -14.37 -15.29 -22.11
#